data_f426f23eb2823522ea1f3f354b71f539
#
_entry.id   f426f23eb2823522ea1f3f354b71f539
#
_cell.length_a   1.000
_cell.length_b   1.000
_cell.length_c   1.000
_cell.angle_alpha   90.00
_cell.angle_beta   90.00
_cell.angle_gamma   90.00
#
_symmetry.space_group_name_H-M   'P 1'
#
loop_
_entity.id
_entity.type
_entity.pdbx_description
1 polymer ?
#
loop_
_entity_poly.entity_id
_entity_poly.type
_entity_poly.pdbx_seq_one_letter_code
_entity_poly.pdbx_strand_id
1 'polypeptide(L)'
;VELRDIEIFLTLAEELHFGRTADRLHVSQARVSQSIAKQERRIGARLFARSSRRVELTPIGAQLREDLGAGYQRIVEGTRAATAAARGAASTLTLGLHGPQAHDQARLIDLFRTRHPEVELRIREMSFTDPFGPLRSGSVEVATAWLPVREPDLTVGPPVVTEPLLLMVATDHPLASRAAVGMEDLADWTLPHPAVPVPEYWLRMLVPTHTPGGRPIRRGPKVSTFQEVAAVVAAGEAISLVHGDAARYYRWPGLRYLHPYDAPTASWVLIWPTARESAPVRELARAARDMGPREG
;
A
#
# COMPACT_ATOMS: atom_id res chain seq x y z
N VAL A 1 -26.76 -15.35 1.12
CA VAL A 1 -26.37 -13.99 1.57
C VAL A 1 -26.69 -13.05 0.41
N GLU A 2 -27.46 -12.01 0.69
CA GLU A 2 -27.75 -10.97 -0.28
C GLU A 2 -26.62 -9.94 -0.28
N LEU A 3 -26.33 -9.31 -1.41
CA LEU A 3 -25.28 -8.27 -1.50
C LEU A 3 -25.48 -7.15 -0.47
N ARG A 4 -26.73 -6.79 -0.21
CA ARG A 4 -27.06 -5.79 0.80
C ARG A 4 -26.72 -6.23 2.23
N ASP A 5 -26.84 -7.53 2.54
CA ASP A 5 -26.44 -8.07 3.85
C ASP A 5 -24.89 -8.00 4.00
N ILE A 6 -24.15 -8.27 2.93
CA ILE A 6 -22.67 -8.13 2.92
C ILE A 6 -22.28 -6.68 3.13
N GLU A 7 -22.90 -5.76 2.42
CA GLU A 7 -22.65 -4.32 2.57
C GLU A 7 -22.89 -3.84 4.02
N ILE A 8 -23.99 -4.26 4.63
CA ILE A 8 -24.31 -3.93 6.02
C ILE A 8 -23.23 -4.48 6.97
N PHE A 9 -22.79 -5.71 6.76
CA PHE A 9 -21.75 -6.34 7.59
C PHE A 9 -20.41 -5.59 7.46
N LEU A 10 -19.97 -5.31 6.24
CA LEU A 10 -18.69 -4.62 5.98
C LEU A 10 -18.72 -3.19 6.54
N THR A 11 -19.81 -2.46 6.34
CA THR A 11 -19.95 -1.10 6.89
C THR A 11 -19.97 -1.10 8.42
N LEU A 12 -20.64 -2.08 9.06
CA LEU A 12 -20.60 -2.21 10.53
C LEU A 12 -19.20 -2.58 11.02
N ALA A 13 -18.45 -3.37 10.27
CA ALA A 13 -17.08 -3.73 10.60
C ALA A 13 -16.10 -2.55 10.53
N GLU A 14 -16.41 -1.52 9.75
CA GLU A 14 -15.68 -0.25 9.69
C GLU A 14 -16.12 0.71 10.81
N GLU A 15 -17.43 0.93 10.94
CA GLU A 15 -18.00 1.93 11.85
C GLU A 15 -17.96 1.50 13.33
N LEU A 16 -18.02 0.18 13.59
CA LEU A 16 -18.15 -0.43 14.91
C LEU A 16 -19.27 0.22 15.74
N HIS A 17 -20.33 0.67 15.06
CA HIS A 17 -21.45 1.37 15.67
C HIS A 17 -22.73 1.25 14.83
N PHE A 18 -23.76 0.59 15.37
CA PHE A 18 -25.00 0.29 14.65
C PHE A 18 -25.74 1.53 14.12
N GLY A 19 -25.80 2.63 14.91
CA GLY A 19 -26.43 3.89 14.51
C GLY A 19 -25.70 4.53 13.33
N ARG A 20 -24.37 4.75 13.43
CA ARG A 20 -23.58 5.31 12.33
C ARG A 20 -23.65 4.46 11.06
N THR A 21 -23.66 3.14 11.20
CA THR A 21 -23.86 2.24 10.06
C THR A 21 -25.20 2.45 9.40
N ALA A 22 -26.26 2.60 10.19
CA ALA A 22 -27.62 2.87 9.71
C ALA A 22 -27.68 4.20 8.94
N ASP A 23 -27.13 5.26 9.52
CA ASP A 23 -27.06 6.60 8.92
C ASP A 23 -26.29 6.57 7.60
N ARG A 24 -25.09 5.96 7.58
CA ARG A 24 -24.24 5.84 6.39
C ARG A 24 -24.89 5.06 5.25
N LEU A 25 -25.70 4.05 5.58
CA LEU A 25 -26.38 3.20 4.59
C LEU A 25 -27.82 3.65 4.29
N HIS A 26 -28.30 4.73 4.93
CA HIS A 26 -29.67 5.24 4.81
C HIS A 26 -30.73 4.16 5.12
N VAL A 27 -30.53 3.39 6.19
CA VAL A 27 -31.46 2.36 6.67
C VAL A 27 -31.75 2.56 8.16
N SER A 28 -32.74 1.85 8.72
CA SER A 28 -32.97 1.86 10.16
C SER A 28 -31.92 1.03 10.91
N GLN A 29 -31.59 1.41 12.15
CA GLN A 29 -30.72 0.60 13.03
C GLN A 29 -31.28 -0.80 13.26
N ALA A 30 -32.61 -0.95 13.31
CA ALA A 30 -33.29 -2.24 13.40
C ALA A 30 -32.94 -3.14 12.20
N ARG A 31 -32.89 -2.57 10.97
CA ARG A 31 -32.51 -3.31 9.77
C ARG A 31 -31.06 -3.80 9.84
N VAL A 32 -30.13 -2.95 10.31
CA VAL A 32 -28.73 -3.36 10.52
C VAL A 32 -28.66 -4.51 11.52
N SER A 33 -29.31 -4.38 12.65
CA SER A 33 -29.34 -5.41 13.71
C SER A 33 -29.93 -6.74 13.22
N GLN A 34 -31.03 -6.70 12.47
CA GLN A 34 -31.67 -7.89 11.90
C GLN A 34 -30.79 -8.60 10.86
N SER A 35 -30.13 -7.83 9.96
CA SER A 35 -29.21 -8.36 8.97
C SER A 35 -28.02 -9.08 9.64
N ILE A 36 -27.40 -8.45 10.62
CA ILE A 36 -26.29 -9.08 11.35
C ILE A 36 -26.75 -10.33 12.09
N ALA A 37 -27.87 -10.29 12.79
CA ALA A 37 -28.42 -11.45 13.50
C ALA A 37 -28.77 -12.61 12.53
N LYS A 38 -29.26 -12.30 11.33
CA LYS A 38 -29.52 -13.31 10.25
C LYS A 38 -28.21 -13.98 9.83
N GLN A 39 -27.15 -13.20 9.62
CA GLN A 39 -25.83 -13.69 9.23
C GLN A 39 -25.19 -14.54 10.33
N GLU A 40 -25.19 -14.08 11.58
CA GLU A 40 -24.68 -14.81 12.74
C GLU A 40 -25.38 -16.16 12.93
N ARG A 41 -26.72 -16.20 12.78
CA ARG A 41 -27.49 -17.47 12.83
C ARG A 41 -27.11 -18.43 11.73
N ARG A 42 -26.92 -17.93 10.48
CA ARG A 42 -26.54 -18.75 9.34
C ARG A 42 -25.13 -19.33 9.45
N ILE A 43 -24.21 -18.54 9.98
CA ILE A 43 -22.80 -18.95 10.21
C ILE A 43 -22.65 -19.83 11.44
N GLY A 44 -23.58 -19.71 12.39
CA GLY A 44 -23.54 -20.44 13.67
C GLY A 44 -22.59 -19.82 14.71
N ALA A 45 -22.12 -18.58 14.46
CA ALA A 45 -21.19 -17.89 15.34
C ALA A 45 -21.47 -16.38 15.40
N ARG A 46 -21.08 -15.74 16.50
CA ARG A 46 -21.12 -14.28 16.61
C ARG A 46 -20.01 -13.67 15.75
N LEU A 47 -20.38 -12.65 14.97
CA LEU A 47 -19.44 -11.87 14.15
C LEU A 47 -18.96 -10.63 14.92
N PHE A 48 -19.81 -10.11 15.83
CA PHE A 48 -19.50 -8.98 16.68
C PHE A 48 -19.66 -9.32 18.14
N ALA A 49 -18.65 -8.98 18.96
CA ALA A 49 -18.77 -8.90 20.40
C ALA A 49 -19.43 -7.55 20.74
N ARG A 50 -20.48 -7.61 21.59
CA ARG A 50 -21.28 -6.43 21.94
C ARG A 50 -21.30 -6.28 23.46
N SER A 51 -20.97 -5.10 23.92
CA SER A 51 -21.22 -4.66 25.29
C SER A 51 -22.10 -3.39 25.27
N SER A 52 -22.56 -2.94 26.41
CA SER A 52 -23.32 -1.67 26.51
C SER A 52 -22.52 -0.44 26.06
N ARG A 53 -21.20 -0.57 25.92
CA ARG A 53 -20.30 0.55 25.60
C ARG A 53 -19.47 0.35 24.32
N ARG A 54 -19.39 -0.87 23.76
CA ARG A 54 -18.45 -1.17 22.67
C ARG A 54 -18.96 -2.29 21.76
N VAL A 55 -18.71 -2.12 20.46
CA VAL A 55 -18.91 -3.13 19.44
C VAL A 55 -17.53 -3.43 18.84
N GLU A 56 -17.15 -4.69 18.76
CA GLU A 56 -15.86 -5.17 18.25
C GLU A 56 -16.09 -6.39 17.36
N LEU A 57 -15.21 -6.59 16.39
CA LEU A 57 -15.20 -7.84 15.61
C LEU A 57 -14.72 -9.01 16.47
N THR A 58 -15.38 -10.15 16.35
CA THR A 58 -14.83 -11.43 16.83
C THR A 58 -13.71 -11.89 15.86
N PRO A 59 -12.86 -12.87 16.23
CA PRO A 59 -11.90 -13.47 15.30
C PRO A 59 -12.55 -13.98 14.00
N ILE A 60 -13.73 -14.62 14.11
CA ILE A 60 -14.52 -15.08 12.95
C ILE A 60 -15.03 -13.89 12.13
N GLY A 61 -15.49 -12.81 12.81
CA GLY A 61 -15.90 -11.57 12.13
C GLY A 61 -14.76 -10.88 11.40
N ALA A 62 -13.56 -10.87 11.99
CA ALA A 62 -12.37 -10.30 11.34
C ALA A 62 -11.99 -11.08 10.08
N GLN A 63 -11.93 -12.41 10.15
CA GLN A 63 -11.69 -13.26 9.00
C GLN A 63 -12.75 -13.06 7.91
N LEU A 64 -14.03 -13.05 8.28
CA LEU A 64 -15.12 -12.85 7.32
C LEU A 64 -15.06 -11.47 6.64
N ARG A 65 -14.61 -10.43 7.36
CA ARG A 65 -14.41 -9.08 6.79
C ARG A 65 -13.35 -9.11 5.68
N GLU A 66 -12.26 -9.81 5.88
CA GLU A 66 -11.19 -9.95 4.88
C GLU A 66 -11.71 -10.70 3.66
N ASP A 67 -12.34 -11.86 3.87
CA ASP A 67 -12.83 -12.72 2.78
C ASP A 67 -13.94 -12.05 1.95
N LEU A 68 -14.92 -11.42 2.60
CA LEU A 68 -16.04 -10.78 1.91
C LEU A 68 -15.67 -9.42 1.31
N GLY A 69 -14.75 -8.66 1.94
CA GLY A 69 -14.37 -7.32 1.48
C GLY A 69 -13.87 -7.33 0.04
N ALA A 70 -12.91 -8.20 -0.27
CA ALA A 70 -12.37 -8.35 -1.61
C ALA A 70 -13.44 -8.79 -2.63
N GLY A 71 -14.29 -9.75 -2.27
CA GLY A 71 -15.37 -10.24 -3.13
C GLY A 71 -16.43 -9.17 -3.43
N TYR A 72 -16.85 -8.43 -2.43
CA TYR A 72 -17.86 -7.37 -2.57
C TYR A 72 -17.37 -6.22 -3.46
N GLN A 73 -16.14 -5.77 -3.26
CA GLN A 73 -15.53 -4.74 -4.11
C GLN A 73 -15.49 -5.16 -5.57
N ARG A 74 -15.13 -6.41 -5.86
CA ARG A 74 -15.12 -6.94 -7.24
C ARG A 74 -16.49 -6.91 -7.90
N ILE A 75 -17.55 -7.21 -7.16
CA ILE A 75 -18.93 -7.16 -7.68
C ILE A 75 -19.33 -5.70 -7.98
N VAL A 76 -19.05 -4.78 -7.07
CA VAL A 76 -19.35 -3.35 -7.25
C VAL A 76 -18.59 -2.77 -8.45
N GLU A 77 -17.32 -3.11 -8.60
CA GLU A 77 -16.47 -2.64 -9.70
C GLU A 77 -16.92 -3.23 -11.04
N GLY A 78 -17.19 -4.53 -11.10
CA GLY A 78 -17.71 -5.17 -12.30
C GLY A 78 -19.03 -4.55 -12.77
N THR A 79 -19.93 -4.25 -11.86
CA THR A 79 -21.20 -3.58 -12.16
C THR A 79 -20.98 -2.14 -12.66
N ARG A 80 -20.06 -1.40 -12.04
CA ARG A 80 -19.70 -0.05 -12.48
C ARG A 80 -19.05 -0.05 -13.86
N ALA A 81 -18.12 -0.96 -14.11
CA ALA A 81 -17.46 -1.11 -15.41
C ALA A 81 -18.46 -1.44 -16.53
N ALA A 82 -19.38 -2.39 -16.29
CA ALA A 82 -20.42 -2.73 -17.24
C ALA A 82 -21.37 -1.52 -17.51
N THR A 83 -21.74 -0.79 -16.47
CA THR A 83 -22.58 0.40 -16.60
C THR A 83 -21.85 1.52 -17.37
N ALA A 84 -20.57 1.74 -17.13
CA ALA A 84 -19.77 2.70 -17.85
C ALA A 84 -19.64 2.31 -19.33
N ALA A 85 -19.32 1.06 -19.62
CA ALA A 85 -19.25 0.54 -20.99
C ALA A 85 -20.59 0.70 -21.75
N ALA A 86 -21.72 0.41 -21.10
CA ALA A 86 -23.06 0.56 -21.69
C ALA A 86 -23.42 2.02 -22.00
N ARG A 87 -22.83 2.96 -21.29
CA ARG A 87 -23.02 4.41 -21.49
C ARG A 87 -22.01 5.03 -22.44
N GLY A 88 -21.11 4.25 -23.05
CA GLY A 88 -20.00 4.75 -23.86
C GLY A 88 -19.02 5.62 -23.06
N ALA A 89 -19.01 5.50 -21.73
CA ALA A 89 -18.08 6.22 -20.87
C ALA A 89 -16.67 5.65 -21.03
N ALA A 90 -15.67 6.52 -20.95
CA ALA A 90 -14.26 6.15 -20.95
C ALA A 90 -13.97 5.03 -19.94
N SER A 91 -13.18 4.03 -20.30
CA SER A 91 -12.71 3.03 -19.36
C SER A 91 -11.82 3.72 -18.32
N THR A 92 -11.90 3.28 -17.07
CA THR A 92 -11.06 3.82 -15.98
C THR A 92 -9.92 2.85 -15.71
N LEU A 93 -8.73 3.38 -15.48
CA LEU A 93 -7.57 2.64 -14.96
C LEU A 93 -7.09 3.31 -13.68
N THR A 94 -7.06 2.60 -12.56
CA THR A 94 -6.54 3.13 -11.30
C THR A 94 -5.11 2.64 -11.08
N LEU A 95 -4.15 3.57 -11.10
CA LEU A 95 -2.74 3.35 -10.84
C LEU A 95 -2.40 3.69 -9.39
N GLY A 96 -1.92 2.70 -8.64
CA GLY A 96 -1.40 2.86 -7.28
C GLY A 96 0.07 3.28 -7.29
N LEU A 97 0.41 4.35 -6.56
CA LEU A 97 1.77 4.86 -6.44
C LEU A 97 2.13 5.07 -4.97
N HIS A 98 3.36 4.75 -4.59
CA HIS A 98 3.87 5.00 -3.25
C HIS A 98 4.42 6.42 -3.13
N GLY A 99 3.89 7.19 -2.15
CA GLY A 99 4.37 8.54 -1.85
C GLY A 99 4.39 9.47 -3.07
N PRO A 100 5.46 10.25 -3.26
CA PRO A 100 5.55 11.28 -4.31
C PRO A 100 5.85 10.72 -5.72
N GLN A 101 5.84 9.42 -5.94
CA GLN A 101 6.21 8.78 -7.21
C GLN A 101 5.38 9.23 -8.42
N ALA A 102 4.22 9.88 -8.21
CA ALA A 102 3.48 10.49 -9.31
C ALA A 102 4.34 11.46 -10.14
N HIS A 103 5.29 12.16 -9.51
CA HIS A 103 6.24 13.03 -10.21
C HIS A 103 7.26 12.22 -11.01
N ASP A 104 7.76 11.13 -10.47
CA ASP A 104 8.72 10.26 -11.16
C ASP A 104 8.06 9.49 -12.31
N GLN A 105 6.78 9.19 -12.19
CA GLN A 105 5.98 8.52 -13.21
C GLN A 105 5.29 9.48 -14.20
N ALA A 106 5.50 10.80 -14.08
CA ALA A 106 4.81 11.78 -14.94
C ALA A 106 4.95 11.46 -16.43
N ARG A 107 6.17 11.11 -16.90
CA ARG A 107 6.39 10.75 -18.29
C ARG A 107 5.62 9.51 -18.75
N LEU A 108 5.54 8.48 -17.90
CA LEU A 108 4.74 7.28 -18.19
C LEU A 108 3.24 7.62 -18.21
N ILE A 109 2.78 8.41 -17.26
CA ILE A 109 1.40 8.87 -17.15
C ILE A 109 1.03 9.68 -18.40
N ASP A 110 1.86 10.63 -18.82
CA ASP A 110 1.61 11.48 -19.98
C ASP A 110 1.65 10.67 -21.29
N LEU A 111 2.60 9.74 -21.43
CA LEU A 111 2.67 8.83 -22.57
C LEU A 111 1.42 7.96 -22.68
N PHE A 112 0.97 7.39 -21.56
CA PHE A 112 -0.24 6.58 -21.52
C PHE A 112 -1.49 7.41 -21.88
N ARG A 113 -1.66 8.58 -21.29
CA ARG A 113 -2.78 9.49 -21.60
C ARG A 113 -2.82 9.93 -23.05
N THR A 114 -1.65 10.18 -23.63
CA THR A 114 -1.53 10.55 -25.05
C THR A 114 -1.92 9.41 -25.98
N ARG A 115 -1.53 8.18 -25.64
CA ARG A 115 -1.84 6.99 -26.44
C ARG A 115 -3.27 6.49 -26.27
N HIS A 116 -3.86 6.72 -25.09
CA HIS A 116 -5.16 6.19 -24.67
C HIS A 116 -6.05 7.29 -24.08
N PRO A 117 -6.41 8.33 -24.86
CA PRO A 117 -7.24 9.43 -24.37
C PRO A 117 -8.65 8.99 -23.96
N GLU A 118 -9.10 7.81 -24.43
CA GLU A 118 -10.37 7.19 -24.09
C GLU A 118 -10.35 6.52 -22.69
N VAL A 119 -9.18 6.41 -22.04
CA VAL A 119 -9.02 5.80 -20.72
C VAL A 119 -8.81 6.89 -19.66
N GLU A 120 -9.71 6.97 -18.69
CA GLU A 120 -9.53 7.83 -17.53
C GLU A 120 -8.49 7.22 -16.57
N LEU A 121 -7.28 7.76 -16.55
CA LEU A 121 -6.24 7.33 -15.61
C LEU A 121 -6.39 8.06 -14.28
N ARG A 122 -6.69 7.31 -13.22
CA ARG A 122 -6.77 7.78 -11.82
C ARG A 122 -5.53 7.36 -11.07
N ILE A 123 -5.02 8.23 -10.22
CA ILE A 123 -3.88 7.95 -9.34
C ILE A 123 -4.39 7.78 -7.92
N ARG A 124 -3.89 6.76 -7.23
CA ARG A 124 -4.18 6.50 -5.82
C ARG A 124 -2.89 6.27 -5.05
N GLU A 125 -2.78 6.87 -3.87
CA GLU A 125 -1.66 6.63 -2.98
C GLU A 125 -1.76 5.23 -2.36
N MET A 126 -0.61 4.53 -2.31
CA MET A 126 -0.42 3.22 -1.70
C MET A 126 0.32 3.35 -0.38
N SER A 127 -0.07 2.57 0.62
CA SER A 127 0.66 2.48 1.88
C SER A 127 1.70 1.38 1.83
N PHE A 128 2.89 1.62 2.37
CA PHE A 128 3.90 0.58 2.55
C PHE A 128 3.51 -0.46 3.62
N THR A 129 2.51 -0.15 4.46
CA THR A 129 1.97 -1.09 5.44
C THR A 129 0.90 -2.01 4.87
N ASP A 130 0.39 -1.71 3.66
CA ASP A 130 -0.51 -2.59 2.89
C ASP A 130 -0.17 -2.51 1.39
N PRO A 131 0.98 -3.07 0.96
CA PRO A 131 1.48 -2.89 -0.41
C PRO A 131 0.67 -3.63 -1.47
N PHE A 132 -0.07 -4.68 -1.11
CA PHE A 132 -0.75 -5.57 -2.05
C PHE A 132 -2.28 -5.64 -1.84
N GLY A 133 -2.79 -5.23 -0.69
CA GLY A 133 -4.23 -5.26 -0.37
C GLY A 133 -5.09 -4.49 -1.35
N PRO A 134 -4.75 -3.25 -1.74
CA PRO A 134 -5.50 -2.47 -2.74
C PRO A 134 -5.60 -3.15 -4.11
N LEU A 135 -4.57 -3.89 -4.55
CA LEU A 135 -4.62 -4.70 -5.77
C LEU A 135 -5.56 -5.90 -5.61
N ARG A 136 -5.50 -6.58 -4.46
CA ARG A 136 -6.35 -7.74 -4.18
C ARG A 136 -7.81 -7.38 -4.01
N SER A 137 -8.10 -6.28 -3.37
CA SER A 137 -9.46 -5.74 -3.25
C SER A 137 -10.01 -5.20 -4.56
N GLY A 138 -9.13 -4.85 -5.53
CA GLY A 138 -9.51 -4.22 -6.80
C GLY A 138 -9.69 -2.71 -6.70
N SER A 139 -9.40 -2.11 -5.56
CA SER A 139 -9.43 -0.65 -5.43
C SER A 139 -8.29 0.05 -6.20
N VAL A 140 -7.31 -0.73 -6.63
CA VAL A 140 -6.23 -0.37 -7.56
C VAL A 140 -6.07 -1.52 -8.55
N GLU A 141 -5.91 -1.22 -9.84
CA GLU A 141 -5.81 -2.23 -10.90
C GLU A 141 -4.36 -2.56 -11.25
N VAL A 142 -3.49 -1.57 -11.16
CA VAL A 142 -2.04 -1.67 -11.35
C VAL A 142 -1.35 -0.78 -10.35
N ALA A 143 -0.20 -1.18 -9.80
CA ALA A 143 0.56 -0.38 -8.86
C ALA A 143 2.05 -0.45 -9.14
N THR A 144 2.80 0.50 -8.59
CA THR A 144 4.25 0.37 -8.46
C THR A 144 4.60 -0.38 -7.18
N ALA A 145 5.64 -1.19 -7.22
CA ALA A 145 6.25 -1.81 -6.04
C ALA A 145 7.76 -1.96 -6.28
N TRP A 146 8.56 -1.94 -5.22
CA TRP A 146 9.98 -2.29 -5.33
C TRP A 146 10.20 -3.80 -5.28
N LEU A 147 11.20 -4.27 -5.99
CA LEU A 147 11.58 -5.67 -5.98
C LEU A 147 12.29 -6.06 -4.65
N PRO A 148 12.18 -7.33 -4.23
CA PRO A 148 11.47 -8.42 -4.90
C PRO A 148 9.98 -8.42 -4.59
N VAL A 149 9.15 -8.82 -5.56
CA VAL A 149 7.74 -9.17 -5.36
C VAL A 149 7.60 -10.69 -5.52
N ARG A 150 7.09 -11.37 -4.49
CA ARG A 150 6.98 -12.84 -4.42
C ARG A 150 5.56 -13.30 -4.17
N GLU A 151 4.59 -12.56 -4.72
CA GLU A 151 3.16 -12.83 -4.56
C GLU A 151 2.68 -13.65 -5.78
N PRO A 152 2.24 -14.92 -5.61
CA PRO A 152 1.91 -15.81 -6.73
C PRO A 152 0.66 -15.36 -7.51
N ASP A 153 -0.18 -14.52 -6.91
CA ASP A 153 -1.38 -13.96 -7.50
C ASP A 153 -1.14 -12.65 -8.28
N LEU A 154 0.10 -12.12 -8.22
CA LEU A 154 0.47 -10.87 -8.89
C LEU A 154 1.44 -11.12 -10.05
N THR A 155 1.17 -10.46 -11.17
CA THR A 155 2.13 -10.36 -12.28
C THR A 155 3.10 -9.22 -12.01
N VAL A 156 4.39 -9.51 -12.13
CA VAL A 156 5.48 -8.54 -12.09
C VAL A 156 5.75 -8.05 -13.50
N GLY A 157 5.51 -6.77 -13.74
CA GLY A 157 5.65 -6.10 -15.02
C GLY A 157 7.03 -5.46 -15.23
N PRO A 158 7.12 -4.50 -16.19
CA PRO A 158 8.38 -3.85 -16.50
C PRO A 158 8.86 -2.94 -15.37
N PRO A 159 10.20 -2.76 -15.22
CA PRO A 159 10.75 -1.74 -14.34
C PRO A 159 10.41 -0.34 -14.87
N VAL A 160 10.13 0.57 -13.93
CA VAL A 160 9.76 1.98 -14.22
C VAL A 160 10.73 2.97 -13.63
N VAL A 161 11.37 2.62 -12.49
CA VAL A 161 12.44 3.42 -11.86
C VAL A 161 13.49 2.49 -11.29
N THR A 162 14.74 2.90 -11.40
CA THR A 162 15.88 2.30 -10.70
C THR A 162 16.62 3.42 -9.97
N GLU A 163 16.81 3.24 -8.67
CA GLU A 163 17.39 4.29 -7.81
C GLU A 163 18.22 3.70 -6.67
N PRO A 164 19.22 4.44 -6.15
CA PRO A 164 20.00 3.99 -5.00
C PRO A 164 19.13 4.01 -3.73
N LEU A 165 19.46 3.17 -2.76
CA LEU A 165 19.01 3.38 -1.39
C LEU A 165 19.86 4.44 -0.70
N LEU A 166 19.20 5.26 0.09
CA LEU A 166 19.83 6.30 0.93
C LEU A 166 19.63 5.94 2.40
N LEU A 167 20.51 6.45 3.23
CA LEU A 167 20.37 6.43 4.68
C LEU A 167 19.90 7.78 5.18
N MET A 168 18.70 7.86 5.73
CA MET A 168 18.12 9.04 6.34
C MET A 168 18.48 9.08 7.81
N VAL A 169 19.06 10.19 8.25
CA VAL A 169 19.49 10.44 9.63
C VAL A 169 19.10 11.85 10.07
N ALA A 170 19.09 12.12 11.37
CA ALA A 170 18.99 13.49 11.89
C ALA A 170 20.21 14.32 11.47
N THR A 171 20.05 15.62 11.32
CA THR A 171 21.14 16.51 10.87
C THR A 171 22.33 16.55 11.82
N ASP A 172 22.11 16.33 13.12
CA ASP A 172 23.11 16.26 14.19
C ASP A 172 23.58 14.85 14.52
N HIS A 173 23.09 13.85 13.76
CA HIS A 173 23.47 12.45 13.97
C HIS A 173 24.95 12.20 13.69
N PRO A 174 25.67 11.37 14.49
CA PRO A 174 27.10 11.11 14.30
C PRO A 174 27.49 10.67 12.88
N LEU A 175 26.64 9.90 12.19
CA LEU A 175 26.87 9.49 10.80
C LEU A 175 26.83 10.66 9.81
N ALA A 176 26.12 11.75 10.14
CA ALA A 176 25.99 12.91 9.25
C ALA A 176 27.30 13.63 8.99
N SER A 177 28.28 13.51 9.90
CA SER A 177 29.61 14.12 9.79
C SER A 177 30.69 13.17 9.24
N ARG A 178 30.36 11.90 8.98
CA ARG A 178 31.34 10.92 8.47
C ARG A 178 31.61 11.10 6.99
N ALA A 179 32.87 10.92 6.59
CA ALA A 179 33.28 10.98 5.20
C ALA A 179 32.69 9.83 4.34
N ALA A 180 32.44 8.68 4.94
CA ALA A 180 31.82 7.54 4.29
C ALA A 180 30.94 6.78 5.28
N VAL A 181 29.84 6.25 4.80
CA VAL A 181 28.87 5.41 5.53
C VAL A 181 28.60 4.17 4.71
N GLY A 182 28.50 3.01 5.35
CA GLY A 182 28.18 1.74 4.71
C GLY A 182 27.04 1.02 5.41
N MET A 183 26.57 -0.08 4.81
CA MET A 183 25.48 -0.90 5.35
C MET A 183 25.89 -1.57 6.67
N GLU A 184 27.16 -1.74 6.93
CA GLU A 184 27.68 -2.31 8.17
C GLU A 184 27.47 -1.38 9.39
N ASP A 185 27.41 -0.08 9.16
CA ASP A 185 27.16 0.92 10.21
C ASP A 185 25.76 0.82 10.82
N LEU A 186 24.79 0.18 10.12
CA LEU A 186 23.41 0.03 10.58
C LEU A 186 23.30 -0.77 11.89
N ALA A 187 24.25 -1.69 12.17
CA ALA A 187 24.23 -2.53 13.37
C ALA A 187 24.32 -1.74 14.68
N ASP A 188 24.88 -0.53 14.65
CA ASP A 188 25.09 0.30 15.84
C ASP A 188 23.84 1.09 16.21
N TRP A 189 22.83 1.13 15.35
CA TRP A 189 21.62 1.94 15.47
C TRP A 189 20.33 1.12 15.41
N THR A 190 19.18 1.78 15.51
CA THR A 190 17.87 1.16 15.37
C THR A 190 17.22 1.59 14.06
N LEU A 191 16.47 0.68 13.41
CA LEU A 191 15.63 0.98 12.26
C LEU A 191 14.14 0.95 12.66
N PRO A 192 13.31 1.94 12.25
CA PRO A 192 11.87 1.88 12.45
C PRO A 192 11.30 0.67 11.68
N HIS A 193 10.18 0.14 12.15
CA HIS A 193 9.53 -1.01 11.52
C HIS A 193 8.01 -0.82 11.46
N PRO A 194 7.30 -1.47 10.53
CA PRO A 194 5.86 -1.32 10.40
C PRO A 194 5.10 -1.68 11.67
N ALA A 195 4.06 -0.89 11.96
CA ALA A 195 3.16 -1.15 13.10
C ALA A 195 2.26 -2.37 12.89
N VAL A 196 2.08 -2.81 11.63
CA VAL A 196 1.29 -3.98 11.23
C VAL A 196 2.17 -5.00 10.49
N PRO A 197 1.77 -6.29 10.44
CA PRO A 197 2.49 -7.28 9.65
C PRO A 197 2.52 -6.92 8.15
N VAL A 198 3.71 -6.95 7.58
CA VAL A 198 3.98 -6.78 6.14
C VAL A 198 4.90 -7.92 5.72
N PRO A 199 4.84 -8.42 4.46
CA PRO A 199 5.71 -9.49 4.02
C PRO A 199 7.18 -9.19 4.29
N GLU A 200 7.83 -9.98 5.12
CA GLU A 200 9.19 -9.72 5.60
C GLU A 200 10.19 -9.66 4.45
N TYR A 201 10.05 -10.53 3.44
CA TYR A 201 10.92 -10.57 2.28
C TYR A 201 10.91 -9.23 1.52
N TRP A 202 9.73 -8.54 1.48
CA TRP A 202 9.54 -7.28 0.77
C TRP A 202 10.16 -6.11 1.52
N LEU A 203 10.01 -6.09 2.84
CA LEU A 203 10.61 -5.04 3.68
C LEU A 203 12.12 -5.17 3.87
N ARG A 204 12.69 -6.34 3.66
CA ARG A 204 14.11 -6.62 4.01
C ARG A 204 15.09 -5.66 3.37
N MET A 205 14.75 -5.05 2.25
CA MET A 205 15.57 -4.04 1.60
C MET A 205 15.68 -2.76 2.44
N LEU A 206 14.58 -2.30 3.03
CA LEU A 206 14.51 -1.06 3.82
C LEU A 206 14.69 -1.30 5.33
N VAL A 207 14.33 -2.48 5.80
CA VAL A 207 14.40 -2.88 7.21
C VAL A 207 15.14 -4.23 7.31
N PRO A 208 16.43 -4.29 6.96
CA PRO A 208 17.20 -5.50 7.10
C PRO A 208 17.32 -5.92 8.57
N THR A 209 17.42 -7.23 8.82
CA THR A 209 17.58 -7.78 10.16
C THR A 209 19.05 -7.96 10.55
N HIS A 210 19.93 -8.03 9.55
CA HIS A 210 21.37 -8.16 9.70
C HIS A 210 22.10 -7.30 8.67
N THR A 211 23.29 -6.87 9.03
CA THR A 211 24.22 -6.22 8.10
C THR A 211 24.83 -7.24 7.13
N PRO A 212 25.53 -6.81 6.07
CA PRO A 212 26.27 -7.74 5.18
C PRO A 212 27.26 -8.64 5.91
N GLY A 213 27.90 -8.14 6.98
CA GLY A 213 28.81 -8.90 7.85
C GLY A 213 28.12 -9.80 8.87
N GLY A 214 26.77 -9.86 8.86
CA GLY A 214 25.99 -10.74 9.74
C GLY A 214 25.72 -10.17 11.14
N ARG A 215 26.05 -8.91 11.42
CA ARG A 215 25.73 -8.28 12.70
C ARG A 215 24.23 -7.99 12.79
N PRO A 216 23.54 -8.30 13.91
CA PRO A 216 22.12 -8.05 14.04
C PRO A 216 21.82 -6.52 14.11
N ILE A 217 20.74 -6.12 13.44
CA ILE A 217 20.24 -4.74 13.47
C ILE A 217 19.02 -4.67 14.39
N ARG A 218 19.04 -3.71 15.31
CA ARG A 218 17.96 -3.56 16.29
C ARG A 218 16.72 -2.90 15.67
N ARG A 219 15.55 -3.39 16.05
CA ARG A 219 14.28 -2.75 15.70
C ARG A 219 14.03 -1.55 16.62
N GLY A 220 13.68 -0.43 16.02
CA GLY A 220 13.32 0.83 16.66
C GLY A 220 11.81 1.01 16.80
N PRO A 221 11.30 2.26 16.72
CA PRO A 221 9.88 2.57 16.83
C PRO A 221 9.02 1.89 15.76
N LYS A 222 7.76 1.62 16.12
CA LYS A 222 6.72 1.19 15.17
C LYS A 222 6.17 2.39 14.42
N VAL A 223 6.00 2.26 13.11
CA VAL A 223 5.54 3.33 12.22
C VAL A 223 4.51 2.82 11.21
N SER A 224 3.59 3.67 10.81
CA SER A 224 2.52 3.36 9.84
C SER A 224 2.61 4.20 8.57
N THR A 225 3.29 5.35 8.62
CA THR A 225 3.42 6.29 7.51
C THR A 225 4.87 6.74 7.33
N PHE A 226 5.21 7.23 6.14
CA PHE A 226 6.53 7.81 5.90
C PHE A 226 6.77 9.06 6.76
N GLN A 227 5.74 9.84 7.06
CA GLN A 227 5.80 10.99 7.94
C GLN A 227 6.22 10.60 9.37
N GLU A 228 5.71 9.46 9.88
CA GLU A 228 6.15 8.92 11.17
C GLU A 228 7.61 8.45 11.11
N VAL A 229 8.03 7.79 10.02
CA VAL A 229 9.45 7.44 9.80
C VAL A 229 10.32 8.70 9.86
N ALA A 230 9.96 9.74 9.12
CA ALA A 230 10.69 10.99 9.09
C ALA A 230 10.75 11.68 10.47
N ALA A 231 9.64 11.66 11.22
CA ALA A 231 9.55 12.25 12.56
C ALA A 231 10.48 11.55 13.57
N VAL A 232 10.45 10.20 13.64
CA VAL A 232 11.30 9.45 14.57
C VAL A 232 12.78 9.57 14.22
N VAL A 233 13.12 9.69 12.93
CA VAL A 233 14.49 9.92 12.49
C VAL A 233 14.94 11.35 12.84
N ALA A 234 14.11 12.36 12.59
CA ALA A 234 14.42 13.75 12.95
C ALA A 234 14.57 13.94 14.46
N ALA A 235 13.85 13.17 15.27
CA ALA A 235 13.98 13.14 16.73
C ALA A 235 15.25 12.39 17.21
N GLY A 236 16.04 11.79 16.32
CA GLY A 236 17.25 11.03 16.69
C GLY A 236 16.96 9.66 17.31
N GLU A 237 15.70 9.18 17.28
CA GLU A 237 15.31 7.90 17.88
C GLU A 237 15.69 6.69 17.01
N ALA A 238 15.88 6.90 15.70
CA ALA A 238 16.24 5.88 14.72
C ALA A 238 16.97 6.48 13.53
N ILE A 239 17.57 5.61 12.71
CA ILE A 239 17.99 5.90 11.33
C ILE A 239 17.13 5.08 10.38
N SER A 240 17.01 5.44 9.11
CA SER A 240 16.16 4.68 8.18
C SER A 240 16.79 4.57 6.80
N LEU A 241 16.79 3.36 6.22
CA LEU A 241 16.98 3.23 4.78
C LEU A 241 15.71 3.73 4.08
N VAL A 242 15.90 4.48 3.02
CA VAL A 242 14.84 5.03 2.19
C VAL A 242 15.21 4.95 0.71
N HIS A 243 14.23 5.04 -0.16
CA HIS A 243 14.45 5.15 -1.60
C HIS A 243 15.01 6.53 -1.98
N GLY A 244 15.71 6.63 -3.10
CA GLY A 244 16.36 7.84 -3.56
C GLY A 244 15.42 9.04 -3.78
N ASP A 245 14.14 8.77 -4.08
CA ASP A 245 13.10 9.78 -4.21
C ASP A 245 12.86 10.58 -2.90
N ALA A 246 13.09 9.96 -1.73
CA ALA A 246 12.92 10.62 -0.45
C ALA A 246 13.79 11.89 -0.31
N ALA A 247 15.03 11.86 -0.79
CA ALA A 247 15.91 13.03 -0.75
C ALA A 247 15.45 14.16 -1.69
N ARG A 248 14.70 13.84 -2.75
CA ARG A 248 14.16 14.84 -3.69
C ARG A 248 12.91 15.51 -3.16
N TYR A 249 12.00 14.72 -2.57
CA TYR A 249 10.63 15.17 -2.26
C TYR A 249 10.39 15.44 -0.78
N TYR A 250 11.17 14.85 0.14
CA TYR A 250 11.00 15.02 1.59
C TYR A 250 12.18 15.77 2.21
N ARG A 251 12.37 17.02 1.80
CA ARG A 251 13.43 17.90 2.32
C ARG A 251 13.03 18.55 3.66
N TRP A 252 12.94 17.73 4.71
CA TRP A 252 12.63 18.24 6.04
C TRP A 252 13.87 18.86 6.71
N PRO A 253 13.75 20.01 7.40
CA PRO A 253 14.90 20.74 7.97
C PRO A 253 15.76 19.93 8.94
N GLY A 254 15.18 18.97 9.66
CA GLY A 254 15.88 18.12 10.63
C GLY A 254 16.51 16.86 10.05
N LEU A 255 16.45 16.64 8.72
CA LEU A 255 16.87 15.40 8.09
C LEU A 255 18.05 15.59 7.15
N ARG A 256 18.92 14.58 7.10
CA ARG A 256 20.01 14.43 6.14
C ARG A 256 19.97 13.06 5.48
N TYR A 257 20.27 13.04 4.19
CA TYR A 257 20.32 11.84 3.37
C TYR A 257 21.76 11.54 2.99
N LEU A 258 22.23 10.36 3.34
CA LEU A 258 23.59 9.89 3.10
C LEU A 258 23.55 8.79 2.05
N HIS A 259 24.62 8.62 1.27
CA HIS A 259 24.78 7.55 0.29
C HIS A 259 25.70 6.47 0.88
N PRO A 260 25.15 5.34 1.39
CA PRO A 260 26.00 4.24 1.79
C PRO A 260 26.70 3.67 0.55
N TYR A 261 28.03 3.52 0.61
CA TYR A 261 28.86 3.16 -0.54
C TYR A 261 28.59 1.75 -1.07
N ASP A 262 27.99 0.89 -0.26
CA ASP A 262 27.65 -0.50 -0.55
C ASP A 262 26.13 -0.78 -0.51
N ALA A 263 25.30 0.27 -0.53
CA ALA A 263 23.85 0.12 -0.55
C ALA A 263 23.38 -0.51 -1.86
N PRO A 264 22.39 -1.43 -1.81
CA PRO A 264 21.81 -1.98 -3.02
C PRO A 264 21.01 -0.92 -3.79
N THR A 265 20.86 -1.17 -5.09
CA THR A 265 19.95 -0.39 -5.93
C THR A 265 18.55 -0.97 -5.86
N ALA A 266 17.56 -0.12 -5.69
CA ALA A 266 16.15 -0.50 -5.73
C ALA A 266 15.59 -0.38 -7.14
N SER A 267 14.84 -1.38 -7.58
CA SER A 267 14.09 -1.32 -8.83
C SER A 267 12.61 -1.32 -8.55
N TRP A 268 11.90 -0.32 -9.01
CA TRP A 268 10.46 -0.23 -8.98
C TRP A 268 9.87 -0.79 -10.26
N VAL A 269 8.85 -1.62 -10.13
CA VAL A 269 8.16 -2.31 -11.23
C VAL A 269 6.67 -2.02 -11.17
N LEU A 270 5.99 -2.17 -12.31
CA LEU A 270 4.52 -2.28 -12.31
C LEU A 270 4.13 -3.68 -11.84
N ILE A 271 3.08 -3.76 -11.03
CA ILE A 271 2.48 -5.02 -10.59
C ILE A 271 0.96 -4.97 -10.72
N TRP A 272 0.34 -6.10 -11.04
CA TRP A 272 -1.12 -6.22 -11.13
C TRP A 272 -1.58 -7.64 -10.86
N PRO A 273 -2.85 -7.85 -10.43
CA PRO A 273 -3.38 -9.20 -10.24
C PRO A 273 -3.43 -9.97 -11.56
N THR A 274 -2.76 -11.12 -11.63
CA THR A 274 -2.68 -11.95 -12.85
C THR A 274 -4.06 -12.29 -13.42
N ALA A 275 -5.01 -12.62 -12.56
CA ALA A 275 -6.38 -12.95 -12.96
C ALA A 275 -7.23 -11.76 -13.43
N ARG A 276 -6.72 -10.52 -13.33
CA ARG A 276 -7.45 -9.28 -13.65
C ARG A 276 -6.69 -8.35 -14.59
N GLU A 277 -5.80 -8.90 -15.38
CA GLU A 277 -5.08 -8.14 -16.39
C GLU A 277 -6.05 -7.62 -17.47
N SER A 278 -6.35 -6.34 -17.43
CA SER A 278 -7.21 -5.65 -18.39
C SER A 278 -6.43 -5.11 -19.60
N ALA A 279 -7.13 -4.71 -20.67
CA ALA A 279 -6.49 -4.07 -21.80
C ALA A 279 -5.75 -2.77 -21.41
N PRO A 280 -6.33 -1.84 -20.60
CA PRO A 280 -5.61 -0.68 -20.11
C PRO A 280 -4.34 -1.01 -19.31
N VAL A 281 -4.36 -2.05 -18.48
CA VAL A 281 -3.18 -2.50 -17.72
C VAL A 281 -2.07 -2.94 -18.67
N ARG A 282 -2.40 -3.76 -19.70
CA ARG A 282 -1.41 -4.19 -20.72
C ARG A 282 -0.81 -3.01 -21.50
N GLU A 283 -1.63 -2.03 -21.84
CA GLU A 283 -1.19 -0.85 -22.58
C GLU A 283 -0.29 0.06 -21.71
N LEU A 284 -0.61 0.23 -20.42
CA LEU A 284 0.30 0.93 -19.50
C LEU A 284 1.64 0.20 -19.35
N ALA A 285 1.60 -1.13 -19.21
CA ALA A 285 2.82 -1.94 -19.13
C ALA A 285 3.63 -1.90 -20.46
N ARG A 286 2.96 -1.80 -21.60
CA ARG A 286 3.62 -1.58 -22.91
C ARG A 286 4.29 -0.21 -22.95
N ALA A 287 3.58 0.85 -22.56
CA ALA A 287 4.14 2.19 -22.51
C ALA A 287 5.38 2.26 -21.61
N ALA A 288 5.35 1.58 -20.46
CA ALA A 288 6.50 1.49 -19.56
C ALA A 288 7.70 0.75 -20.20
N ARG A 289 7.45 -0.36 -20.91
CA ARG A 289 8.52 -1.07 -21.66
C ARG A 289 9.15 -0.22 -22.75
N ASP A 290 8.31 0.49 -23.52
CA ASP A 290 8.77 1.35 -24.62
C ASP A 290 9.64 2.51 -24.12
N MET A 291 9.33 3.01 -22.93
CA MET A 291 10.05 4.13 -22.32
C MET A 291 11.35 3.70 -21.63
N GLY A 292 11.38 2.48 -21.12
CA GLY A 292 12.45 1.99 -20.23
C GLY A 292 12.40 2.61 -18.82
N PRO A 293 13.15 2.05 -17.87
CA PRO A 293 13.20 2.57 -16.52
C PRO A 293 13.91 3.93 -16.46
N ARG A 294 13.44 4.80 -15.58
CA ARG A 294 14.16 6.02 -15.22
C ARG A 294 15.28 5.67 -14.24
N GLU A 295 16.48 6.19 -14.47
CA GLU A 295 17.55 6.20 -13.47
C GLU A 295 17.35 7.38 -12.51
N GLY A 296 17.35 7.09 -11.20
CA GLY A 296 17.05 8.02 -10.13
C GLY A 296 18.25 8.80 -9.59
#